data_cff5bd784afbe73b7b4e04563b68393a
#
_entry.id   cff5bd784afbe73b7b4e04563b68393a
#
_cell.length_a   1.000
_cell.length_b   1.000
_cell.length_c   1.000
_cell.angle_alpha   90.00
_cell.angle_beta   90.00
_cell.angle_gamma   90.00
#
_symmetry.space_group_name_H-M   'P 1'
#
loop_
_entity.id
_entity.type
_entity.pdbx_description
1 polymer ?
#
loop_
_entity_poly.entity_id
_entity_poly.type
_entity_poly.pdbx_seq_one_letter_code
_entity_poly.pdbx_strand_id
1 'polypeptide(L)'
;VGCAEPPPEPVGNASAGTTTGLKDYVHTMARSRFAIGPSPSHYSEFGIDKVVGDYGVFGTNAKTGMVLALPNADAPSRARPGPKYGADAHNAAVKDYFVGAGLPAEEIGPITVNTTMSAGGAGVDPPAQWQFESYTSRIARQHEGVPVVDSYAWAQFNDLGEVVTESVYWPQISEGVVKEAASFQKKLADPASKSAFFSKVPEGGTLVIRHTPGTWEESFHATVSYDVGSFGKAAHYDSDGKEFSLPTEQ
;
A
#
# COMPACT_ATOMS: atom_id res chain seq x y z
N VAL A 1 5.68 -21.91 29.93
CA VAL A 1 4.79 -21.49 28.82
C VAL A 1 4.41 -20.07 29.14
N GLY A 2 5.25 -19.10 28.69
CA GLY A 2 4.95 -17.69 28.82
C GLY A 2 4.12 -17.29 27.59
N CYS A 3 2.87 -16.88 27.81
CA CYS A 3 2.11 -16.19 26.78
C CYS A 3 2.84 -14.87 26.48
N ALA A 4 3.28 -14.68 25.25
CA ALA A 4 3.74 -13.38 24.81
C ALA A 4 2.56 -12.41 24.95
N GLU A 5 2.76 -11.35 25.72
CA GLU A 5 1.79 -10.26 25.84
C GLU A 5 1.52 -9.67 24.45
N PRO A 6 0.28 -9.47 24.04
CA PRO A 6 0.00 -8.83 22.76
C PRO A 6 0.64 -7.44 22.76
N PRO A 7 1.13 -6.97 21.60
CA PRO A 7 1.70 -5.63 21.50
C PRO A 7 0.69 -4.58 22.02
N PRO A 8 1.17 -3.52 22.70
CA PRO A 8 0.30 -2.51 23.28
C PRO A 8 -0.61 -1.93 22.20
N GLU A 9 -1.88 -1.74 22.56
CA GLU A 9 -2.85 -1.12 21.66
C GLU A 9 -2.34 0.26 21.23
N PRO A 10 -2.39 0.58 19.95
CA PRO A 10 -2.00 1.89 19.47
C PRO A 10 -2.92 2.95 20.10
N VAL A 11 -2.34 3.84 20.91
CA VAL A 11 -3.05 4.98 21.48
C VAL A 11 -3.34 5.97 20.36
N GLY A 12 -4.49 5.77 19.71
CA GLY A 12 -4.94 6.64 18.65
C GLY A 12 -5.51 7.93 19.21
N ASN A 13 -4.86 9.04 18.95
CA ASN A 13 -5.56 10.32 18.90
C ASN A 13 -6.48 10.30 17.68
N ALA A 14 -7.75 9.95 17.91
CA ALA A 14 -8.79 10.02 16.91
C ALA A 14 -9.11 11.48 16.62
N SER A 15 -8.44 12.05 15.64
CA SER A 15 -8.99 13.17 14.88
C SER A 15 -9.99 12.58 13.90
N ALA A 16 -11.23 13.02 13.98
CA ALA A 16 -12.34 12.53 13.19
C ALA A 16 -12.09 12.68 11.69
N GLY A 17 -11.87 11.60 11.02
CA GLY A 17 -11.66 11.48 9.57
C GLY A 17 -11.49 10.01 9.21
N THR A 18 -12.47 9.46 8.68
CA THR A 18 -12.75 8.31 7.80
C THR A 18 -11.69 7.24 7.52
N THR A 19 -10.95 6.70 8.47
CA THR A 19 -10.32 5.39 8.32
C THR A 19 -10.31 4.62 9.63
N THR A 20 -11.48 4.19 10.05
CA THR A 20 -11.66 3.30 11.21
C THR A 20 -11.22 1.86 10.96
N GLY A 21 -11.05 1.46 9.69
CA GLY A 21 -10.79 0.09 9.32
C GLY A 21 -9.38 -0.45 9.60
N LEU A 22 -8.37 0.40 9.71
CA LEU A 22 -6.98 -0.05 9.87
C LEU A 22 -6.66 -0.67 11.23
N LYS A 23 -7.37 -0.31 12.30
CA LYS A 23 -7.19 -0.92 13.63
C LYS A 23 -7.57 -2.39 13.65
N ASP A 24 -8.73 -2.71 13.07
CA ASP A 24 -9.22 -4.09 13.01
C ASP A 24 -8.36 -4.92 12.06
N TYR A 25 -7.84 -4.29 11.01
CA TYR A 25 -6.92 -4.89 10.07
C TYR A 25 -5.61 -5.33 10.74
N VAL A 26 -4.95 -4.47 11.50
CA VAL A 26 -3.72 -4.79 12.23
C VAL A 26 -3.95 -5.95 13.20
N HIS A 27 -5.06 -5.96 13.93
CA HIS A 27 -5.42 -7.04 14.85
C HIS A 27 -5.71 -8.37 14.13
N THR A 28 -6.44 -8.33 13.03
CA THR A 28 -6.75 -9.52 12.23
C THR A 28 -5.48 -10.09 11.63
N MET A 29 -4.62 -9.23 11.15
CA MET A 29 -3.34 -9.59 10.56
C MET A 29 -2.38 -10.24 11.56
N ALA A 30 -2.28 -9.75 12.77
CA ALA A 30 -1.41 -10.32 13.81
C ALA A 30 -1.77 -11.76 14.19
N ARG A 31 -2.97 -12.23 13.88
CA ARG A 31 -3.48 -13.55 14.30
C ARG A 31 -3.39 -14.66 13.24
N SER A 32 -3.34 -14.31 11.96
CA SER A 32 -3.54 -15.29 10.86
C SER A 32 -2.26 -15.76 10.19
N ARG A 33 -1.10 -15.32 10.64
CA ARG A 33 0.12 -15.52 9.89
C ARG A 33 0.98 -16.66 10.36
N PHE A 34 1.94 -16.99 9.50
CA PHE A 34 3.01 -17.93 9.81
C PHE A 34 3.64 -17.60 11.18
N ALA A 35 4.02 -18.62 11.89
CA ALA A 35 4.74 -18.43 13.15
C ALA A 35 6.04 -17.65 12.89
N ILE A 36 6.29 -16.64 13.71
CA ILE A 36 7.53 -15.84 13.60
C ILE A 36 8.75 -16.69 13.96
N GLY A 37 8.57 -17.73 14.75
CA GLY A 37 9.62 -18.62 15.25
C GLY A 37 9.64 -18.66 16.77
N PRO A 38 10.41 -19.58 17.36
CA PRO A 38 10.39 -19.85 18.80
C PRO A 38 11.04 -18.74 19.65
N SER A 39 11.86 -17.88 19.07
CA SER A 39 12.62 -16.85 19.79
C SER A 39 12.56 -15.51 19.09
N PRO A 40 11.38 -14.85 19.06
CA PRO A 40 11.26 -13.57 18.38
C PRO A 40 12.02 -12.46 19.11
N SER A 41 12.64 -11.59 18.34
CA SER A 41 13.21 -10.31 18.80
C SER A 41 12.25 -9.18 18.49
N HIS A 42 12.06 -8.27 19.45
CA HIS A 42 11.21 -7.10 19.31
C HIS A 42 12.08 -5.84 19.31
N TYR A 43 11.87 -4.97 18.34
CA TYR A 43 12.52 -3.67 18.29
C TYR A 43 11.71 -2.66 17.49
N SER A 44 11.95 -1.39 17.76
CA SER A 44 11.36 -0.28 17.02
C SER A 44 12.46 0.47 16.30
N GLU A 45 12.27 0.72 15.02
CA GLU A 45 13.21 1.43 14.17
C GLU A 45 12.43 2.24 13.14
N PHE A 46 12.77 3.51 12.98
CA PHE A 46 12.09 4.42 12.04
C PHE A 46 10.56 4.47 12.22
N GLY A 47 10.09 4.46 13.46
CA GLY A 47 8.65 4.47 13.78
C GLY A 47 7.91 3.16 13.44
N ILE A 48 8.63 2.11 13.04
CA ILE A 48 8.08 0.79 12.76
C ILE A 48 8.36 -0.11 13.95
N ASP A 49 7.30 -0.65 14.54
CA ASP A 49 7.40 -1.71 15.53
C ASP A 49 7.55 -3.05 14.82
N LYS A 50 8.67 -3.71 15.05
CA LYS A 50 9.04 -4.95 14.36
C LYS A 50 9.12 -6.13 15.31
N VAL A 51 8.63 -7.26 14.83
CA VAL A 51 8.89 -8.58 15.42
C VAL A 51 9.64 -9.39 14.38
N VAL A 52 10.85 -9.80 14.71
CA VAL A 52 11.71 -10.60 13.82
C VAL A 52 12.01 -11.92 14.46
N GLY A 53 11.84 -12.99 13.73
CA GLY A 53 12.14 -14.35 14.16
C GLY A 53 12.72 -15.19 13.03
N ASP A 54 12.92 -16.47 13.33
CA ASP A 54 13.55 -17.42 12.40
C ASP A 54 12.75 -17.58 11.09
N TYR A 55 11.44 -17.35 11.11
CA TYR A 55 10.55 -17.59 9.97
C TYR A 55 10.12 -16.34 9.23
N GLY A 56 10.39 -15.16 9.76
CA GLY A 56 10.03 -13.93 9.06
C GLY A 56 10.01 -12.68 9.91
N VAL A 57 9.50 -11.61 9.31
CA VAL A 57 9.37 -10.29 9.91
C VAL A 57 7.91 -9.87 9.85
N PHE A 58 7.42 -9.32 10.95
CA PHE A 58 6.17 -8.60 11.03
C PHE A 58 6.44 -7.18 11.54
N GLY A 59 5.91 -6.17 10.87
CA GLY A 59 6.10 -4.78 11.25
C GLY A 59 4.83 -3.98 11.10
N THR A 60 4.63 -3.02 12.00
CA THR A 60 3.52 -2.06 11.95
C THR A 60 4.00 -0.66 12.26
N ASN A 61 3.37 0.33 11.65
CA ASN A 61 3.54 1.73 11.99
C ASN A 61 2.16 2.36 12.22
N ALA A 62 1.84 2.68 13.47
CA ALA A 62 0.53 3.21 13.84
C ALA A 62 0.25 4.62 13.27
N LYS A 63 1.29 5.42 13.00
CA LYS A 63 1.14 6.76 12.43
C LYS A 63 0.77 6.73 10.96
N THR A 64 1.41 5.85 10.21
CA THR A 64 1.24 5.76 8.75
C THR A 64 0.23 4.68 8.35
N GLY A 65 -0.24 3.85 9.29
CA GLY A 65 -1.07 2.69 8.98
C GLY A 65 -0.33 1.61 8.17
N MET A 66 1.01 1.63 8.19
CA MET A 66 1.81 0.64 7.50
C MET A 66 1.74 -0.70 8.21
N VAL A 67 1.56 -1.75 7.42
CA VAL A 67 1.71 -3.14 7.85
C VAL A 67 2.63 -3.85 6.88
N LEU A 68 3.53 -4.66 7.40
CA LEU A 68 4.45 -5.47 6.62
C LEU A 68 4.54 -6.87 7.24
N ALA A 69 4.41 -7.91 6.43
CA ALA A 69 4.66 -9.28 6.83
C ALA A 69 5.40 -10.02 5.72
N LEU A 70 6.61 -10.44 6.00
CA LEU A 70 7.51 -11.08 5.03
C LEU A 70 8.05 -12.38 5.65
N PRO A 71 7.79 -13.55 5.05
CA PRO A 71 8.49 -14.77 5.41
C PRO A 71 9.94 -14.72 4.96
N ASN A 72 10.83 -15.37 5.69
CA ASN A 72 12.22 -15.56 5.28
C ASN A 72 12.43 -16.94 4.63
N ALA A 73 13.67 -17.24 4.23
CA ALA A 73 14.00 -18.51 3.58
C ALA A 73 13.74 -19.75 4.45
N ASP A 74 13.80 -19.60 5.76
CA ASP A 74 13.60 -20.69 6.74
C ASP A 74 12.15 -20.86 7.16
N ALA A 75 11.25 -20.03 6.61
CA ALA A 75 9.82 -20.17 6.88
C ALA A 75 9.31 -21.56 6.47
N PRO A 76 8.38 -22.16 7.24
CA PRO A 76 7.73 -23.39 6.85
C PRO A 76 7.16 -23.30 5.44
N SER A 77 7.13 -24.42 4.71
CA SER A 77 6.62 -24.47 3.33
C SER A 77 5.20 -23.87 3.21
N ARG A 78 4.38 -24.04 4.24
CA ARG A 78 3.05 -23.44 4.34
C ARG A 78 3.06 -21.91 4.29
N ALA A 79 4.13 -21.28 4.73
CA ALA A 79 4.27 -19.81 4.71
C ALA A 79 4.90 -19.28 3.41
N ARG A 80 5.09 -20.13 2.40
CA ARG A 80 5.68 -19.73 1.12
C ARG A 80 4.60 -19.45 0.10
N PRO A 81 4.80 -18.45 -0.78
CA PRO A 81 3.89 -18.21 -1.89
C PRO A 81 3.71 -19.45 -2.77
N GLY A 82 2.53 -19.62 -3.32
CA GLY A 82 2.20 -20.73 -4.19
C GLY A 82 1.00 -20.43 -5.08
N PRO A 83 0.83 -21.16 -6.19
CA PRO A 83 -0.20 -20.90 -7.18
C PRO A 83 -1.52 -21.62 -6.87
N LYS A 84 -2.32 -21.09 -5.95
CA LYS A 84 -3.70 -21.62 -5.77
C LYS A 84 -4.67 -21.09 -6.82
N TYR A 85 -4.53 -19.84 -7.21
CA TYR A 85 -5.47 -19.10 -8.05
C TYR A 85 -4.85 -18.77 -9.40
N GLY A 86 -5.69 -18.62 -10.44
CA GLY A 86 -5.30 -17.86 -11.63
C GLY A 86 -5.24 -16.35 -11.31
N ALA A 87 -4.65 -15.54 -12.18
CA ALA A 87 -4.39 -14.13 -11.96
C ALA A 87 -5.63 -13.32 -11.52
N ASP A 88 -6.74 -13.46 -12.25
CA ASP A 88 -7.97 -12.72 -11.94
C ASP A 88 -8.60 -13.17 -10.62
N ALA A 89 -8.60 -14.47 -10.36
CA ALA A 89 -9.11 -15.02 -9.10
C ALA A 89 -8.21 -14.62 -7.93
N HIS A 90 -6.89 -14.50 -8.13
CA HIS A 90 -5.97 -14.00 -7.13
C HIS A 90 -6.24 -12.53 -6.81
N ASN A 91 -6.47 -11.68 -7.84
CA ASN A 91 -6.87 -10.29 -7.64
C ASN A 91 -8.16 -10.17 -6.81
N ALA A 92 -9.17 -10.98 -7.14
CA ALA A 92 -10.43 -11.00 -6.40
C ALA A 92 -10.22 -11.45 -4.94
N ALA A 93 -9.47 -12.52 -4.72
CA ALA A 93 -9.18 -13.02 -3.39
C ALA A 93 -8.41 -12.01 -2.52
N VAL A 94 -7.44 -11.30 -3.11
CA VAL A 94 -6.68 -10.24 -2.41
C VAL A 94 -7.58 -9.05 -2.07
N LYS A 95 -8.47 -8.66 -2.99
CA LYS A 95 -9.47 -7.62 -2.71
C LYS A 95 -10.37 -8.02 -1.53
N ASP A 96 -10.95 -9.21 -1.59
CA ASP A 96 -11.86 -9.70 -0.54
C ASP A 96 -11.16 -9.81 0.81
N TYR A 97 -9.89 -10.24 0.78
CA TYR A 97 -9.05 -10.30 1.98
C TYR A 97 -8.89 -8.93 2.64
N PHE A 98 -8.52 -7.91 1.88
CA PHE A 98 -8.29 -6.57 2.44
C PHE A 98 -9.60 -5.87 2.83
N VAL A 99 -10.68 -6.04 2.08
CA VAL A 99 -12.01 -5.53 2.47
C VAL A 99 -12.49 -6.21 3.75
N GLY A 100 -12.35 -7.53 3.84
CA GLY A 100 -12.66 -8.29 5.05
C GLY A 100 -11.80 -7.92 6.25
N ALA A 101 -10.60 -7.39 6.01
CA ALA A 101 -9.70 -6.87 7.03
C ALA A 101 -9.94 -5.40 7.38
N GLY A 102 -10.91 -4.73 6.73
CA GLY A 102 -11.37 -3.39 7.06
C GLY A 102 -10.89 -2.26 6.14
N LEU A 103 -10.26 -2.55 5.00
CA LEU A 103 -10.04 -1.51 4.01
C LEU A 103 -11.36 -1.04 3.42
N PRO A 104 -11.59 0.28 3.30
CA PRO A 104 -12.82 0.81 2.71
C PRO A 104 -12.98 0.37 1.26
N ALA A 105 -14.06 -0.34 0.94
CA ALA A 105 -14.28 -0.88 -0.40
C ALA A 105 -14.38 0.23 -1.48
N GLU A 106 -14.90 1.40 -1.12
CA GLU A 106 -15.03 2.58 -1.96
C GLU A 106 -13.68 3.24 -2.30
N GLU A 107 -12.66 3.01 -1.47
CA GLU A 107 -11.32 3.53 -1.72
C GLU A 107 -10.44 2.56 -2.54
N ILE A 108 -10.95 1.38 -2.88
CA ILE A 108 -10.22 0.42 -3.71
C ILE A 108 -10.25 0.88 -5.16
N GLY A 109 -9.08 1.20 -5.66
CA GLY A 109 -8.86 1.54 -7.06
C GLY A 109 -8.47 0.34 -7.93
N PRO A 110 -7.73 0.55 -9.01
CA PRO A 110 -7.27 -0.52 -9.88
C PRO A 110 -6.44 -1.57 -9.14
N ILE A 111 -6.65 -2.84 -9.52
CA ILE A 111 -5.85 -3.96 -9.00
C ILE A 111 -4.98 -4.47 -10.14
N THR A 112 -3.69 -4.60 -9.87
CA THR A 112 -2.71 -5.15 -10.81
C THR A 112 -2.12 -6.43 -10.24
N VAL A 113 -1.83 -7.40 -11.10
CA VAL A 113 -1.15 -8.64 -10.73
C VAL A 113 0.25 -8.66 -11.33
N ASN A 114 1.24 -8.93 -10.49
CA ASN A 114 2.60 -9.23 -10.91
C ASN A 114 2.84 -10.72 -10.77
N THR A 115 3.56 -11.28 -11.74
CA THR A 115 3.94 -12.69 -11.73
C THR A 115 5.40 -12.82 -11.29
N THR A 116 5.64 -13.62 -10.28
CA THR A 116 6.99 -14.02 -9.90
C THR A 116 7.36 -15.28 -10.65
N MET A 117 8.49 -15.21 -11.34
CA MET A 117 9.06 -16.31 -12.09
C MET A 117 10.45 -16.62 -11.54
N SER A 118 10.78 -17.89 -11.35
CA SER A 118 12.14 -18.33 -11.06
C SER A 118 12.76 -19.02 -12.26
N ALA A 119 14.06 -18.91 -12.37
CA ALA A 119 14.85 -19.66 -13.33
C ALA A 119 15.96 -20.38 -12.57
N GLY A 120 15.86 -21.68 -12.45
CA GLY A 120 16.91 -22.53 -11.89
C GLY A 120 17.95 -22.87 -12.96
N GLY A 121 19.22 -22.57 -12.71
CA GLY A 121 20.30 -22.99 -13.59
C GLY A 121 21.63 -22.35 -13.15
N ALA A 122 22.50 -23.12 -12.56
CA ALA A 122 23.89 -22.74 -12.35
C ALA A 122 24.64 -22.79 -13.69
N GLY A 123 24.67 -21.67 -14.42
CA GLY A 123 25.65 -21.40 -15.49
C GLY A 123 25.83 -22.43 -16.61
N VAL A 124 24.81 -23.22 -16.92
CA VAL A 124 24.89 -24.27 -17.94
C VAL A 124 23.88 -23.99 -19.06
N ASP A 125 24.36 -23.93 -20.29
CA ASP A 125 23.51 -24.01 -21.47
C ASP A 125 22.79 -25.36 -21.51
N PRO A 126 21.47 -25.40 -21.76
CA PRO A 126 20.58 -24.37 -22.27
C PRO A 126 20.07 -23.39 -21.18
N PRO A 127 19.56 -22.20 -21.58
CA PRO A 127 19.01 -21.21 -20.64
C PRO A 127 17.94 -21.86 -19.77
N ALA A 128 17.99 -21.54 -18.48
CA ALA A 128 17.05 -22.05 -17.50
C ALA A 128 15.61 -21.81 -17.95
N GLN A 129 14.77 -22.81 -17.84
CA GLN A 129 13.35 -22.64 -18.08
C GLN A 129 12.75 -21.82 -16.93
N TRP A 130 12.07 -20.75 -17.30
CA TRP A 130 11.32 -19.94 -16.34
C TRP A 130 10.16 -20.76 -15.78
N GLN A 131 10.10 -20.85 -14.46
CA GLN A 131 9.01 -21.52 -13.76
C GLN A 131 8.16 -20.46 -13.05
N PHE A 132 6.85 -20.59 -13.16
CA PHE A 132 5.93 -19.76 -12.42
C PHE A 132 5.98 -20.12 -10.93
N GLU A 133 6.13 -19.12 -10.08
CA GLU A 133 6.14 -19.30 -8.62
C GLU A 133 4.88 -18.79 -7.95
N SER A 134 4.51 -17.53 -8.20
CA SER A 134 3.40 -16.90 -7.50
C SER A 134 2.86 -15.67 -8.22
N TYR A 135 1.68 -15.26 -7.79
CA TYR A 135 1.11 -13.94 -8.08
C TYR A 135 1.25 -13.02 -6.87
N THR A 136 1.51 -11.75 -7.15
CA THR A 136 1.36 -10.65 -6.19
C THR A 136 0.30 -9.71 -6.73
N SER A 137 -0.83 -9.59 -6.04
CA SER A 137 -1.84 -8.60 -6.42
C SER A 137 -1.65 -7.34 -5.59
N ARG A 138 -1.62 -6.21 -6.29
CA ARG A 138 -1.48 -4.88 -5.70
C ARG A 138 -2.73 -4.06 -5.98
N ILE A 139 -3.32 -3.56 -4.93
CA ILE A 139 -4.45 -2.62 -4.94
C ILE A 139 -3.88 -1.21 -4.88
N ALA A 140 -4.21 -0.37 -5.85
CA ALA A 140 -4.01 1.06 -5.77
C ALA A 140 -5.18 1.69 -5.01
N ARG A 141 -4.92 2.77 -4.27
CA ARG A 141 -5.95 3.53 -3.57
C ARG A 141 -6.54 4.61 -4.46
N GLN A 142 -7.83 4.86 -4.29
CA GLN A 142 -8.53 6.03 -4.84
C GLN A 142 -9.43 6.65 -3.77
N HIS A 143 -9.79 7.89 -3.94
CA HIS A 143 -10.82 8.56 -3.16
C HIS A 143 -11.76 9.31 -4.11
N GLU A 144 -13.03 8.90 -4.14
CA GLU A 144 -14.05 9.44 -5.08
C GLU A 144 -13.57 9.49 -6.54
N GLY A 145 -12.83 8.48 -6.99
CA GLY A 145 -12.27 8.38 -8.33
C GLY A 145 -10.96 9.14 -8.55
N VAL A 146 -10.47 9.88 -7.56
CA VAL A 146 -9.14 10.50 -7.60
C VAL A 146 -8.11 9.51 -7.07
N PRO A 147 -7.07 9.15 -7.85
CA PRO A 147 -6.01 8.27 -7.38
C PRO A 147 -5.27 8.86 -6.17
N VAL A 148 -4.99 8.01 -5.19
CA VAL A 148 -4.12 8.34 -4.04
C VAL A 148 -2.77 7.70 -4.31
N VAL A 149 -1.84 8.49 -4.82
CA VAL A 149 -0.50 8.01 -5.19
C VAL A 149 0.31 7.70 -3.94
N ASP A 150 1.11 6.63 -4.03
CA ASP A 150 1.93 6.09 -2.94
C ASP A 150 1.15 5.42 -1.79
N SER A 151 -0.18 5.31 -1.90
CA SER A 151 -1.00 4.44 -1.06
C SER A 151 -1.29 3.12 -1.76
N TYR A 152 -1.16 2.02 -1.05
CA TYR A 152 -1.33 0.69 -1.63
C TYR A 152 -1.63 -0.39 -0.58
N ALA A 153 -2.16 -1.50 -1.07
CA ALA A 153 -2.16 -2.78 -0.37
C ALA A 153 -1.76 -3.88 -1.34
N TRP A 154 -0.93 -4.83 -0.93
CA TRP A 154 -0.61 -5.99 -1.75
C TRP A 154 -0.43 -7.24 -0.92
N ALA A 155 -0.73 -8.38 -1.50
CA ALA A 155 -0.55 -9.67 -0.87
C ALA A 155 -0.18 -10.78 -1.86
N GLN A 156 0.44 -11.83 -1.32
CA GLN A 156 0.64 -13.12 -1.99
C GLN A 156 -0.03 -14.21 -1.16
N PHE A 157 -0.61 -15.19 -1.83
CA PHE A 157 -1.22 -16.34 -1.20
C PHE A 157 -0.41 -17.61 -1.48
N ASN A 158 -0.48 -18.58 -0.55
CA ASN A 158 0.04 -19.91 -0.78
C ASN A 158 -0.97 -20.78 -1.55
N ASP A 159 -0.59 -22.01 -1.82
CA ASP A 159 -1.43 -23.00 -2.50
C ASP A 159 -2.70 -23.41 -1.72
N LEU A 160 -2.76 -23.12 -0.43
CA LEU A 160 -3.94 -23.29 0.41
C LEU A 160 -4.87 -22.06 0.38
N GLY A 161 -4.43 -20.93 -0.19
CA GLY A 161 -5.16 -19.68 -0.21
C GLY A 161 -5.04 -18.86 1.05
N GLU A 162 -3.98 -19.09 1.83
CA GLU A 162 -3.64 -18.29 3.00
C GLU A 162 -2.65 -17.21 2.60
N VAL A 163 -2.80 -16.01 3.18
CA VAL A 163 -1.85 -14.91 2.96
C VAL A 163 -0.53 -15.24 3.65
N VAL A 164 0.55 -15.21 2.90
CA VAL A 164 1.90 -15.52 3.41
C VAL A 164 2.82 -14.30 3.42
N THR A 165 2.54 -13.32 2.58
CA THR A 165 3.26 -12.04 2.59
C THR A 165 2.33 -10.93 2.14
N GLU A 166 2.48 -9.76 2.73
CA GLU A 166 1.64 -8.61 2.44
C GLU A 166 2.29 -7.32 2.90
N SER A 167 1.84 -6.23 2.34
CA SER A 167 2.14 -4.89 2.83
C SER A 167 0.96 -3.97 2.58
N VAL A 168 0.72 -3.09 3.53
CA VAL A 168 -0.30 -2.05 3.44
C VAL A 168 0.33 -0.72 3.80
N TYR A 169 0.06 0.28 2.99
CA TYR A 169 0.34 1.67 3.29
C TYR A 169 -0.91 2.46 2.93
N TRP A 170 -1.74 2.72 3.93
CA TRP A 170 -3.07 3.33 3.78
C TRP A 170 -3.30 4.41 4.81
N PRO A 171 -2.45 5.46 4.84
CA PRO A 171 -2.55 6.50 5.83
C PRO A 171 -3.82 7.32 5.65
N GLN A 172 -4.28 7.89 6.73
CA GLN A 172 -5.46 8.73 6.74
C GLN A 172 -5.25 9.99 5.91
N ILE A 173 -6.22 10.33 5.06
CA ILE A 173 -6.25 11.59 4.33
C ILE A 173 -7.08 12.59 5.14
N SER A 174 -6.56 13.80 5.33
CA SER A 174 -7.27 14.83 6.07
C SER A 174 -8.51 15.32 5.30
N GLU A 175 -9.54 15.72 6.03
CA GLU A 175 -10.77 16.28 5.44
C GLU A 175 -10.50 17.50 4.54
N GLY A 176 -9.50 18.31 4.88
CA GLY A 176 -9.08 19.44 4.05
C GLY A 176 -8.61 19.03 2.66
N VAL A 177 -7.75 18.01 2.59
CA VAL A 177 -7.23 17.45 1.33
C VAL A 177 -8.36 16.82 0.51
N VAL A 178 -9.28 16.11 1.15
CA VAL A 178 -10.45 15.53 0.48
C VAL A 178 -11.32 16.62 -0.15
N LYS A 179 -11.61 17.68 0.60
CA LYS A 179 -12.39 18.83 0.08
C LYS A 179 -11.68 19.56 -1.06
N GLU A 180 -10.37 19.71 -0.95
CA GLU A 180 -9.55 20.30 -2.01
C GLU A 180 -9.60 19.46 -3.29
N ALA A 181 -9.41 18.14 -3.20
CA ALA A 181 -9.49 17.23 -4.32
C ALA A 181 -10.87 17.27 -5.01
N ALA A 182 -11.95 17.23 -4.23
CA ALA A 182 -13.31 17.32 -4.75
C ALA A 182 -13.58 18.68 -5.44
N SER A 183 -13.08 19.77 -4.87
CA SER A 183 -13.21 21.12 -5.48
C SER A 183 -12.44 21.19 -6.79
N PHE A 184 -11.23 20.65 -6.84
CA PHE A 184 -10.42 20.63 -8.05
C PHE A 184 -11.05 19.74 -9.14
N GLN A 185 -11.58 18.58 -8.76
CA GLN A 185 -12.31 17.70 -9.67
C GLN A 185 -13.52 18.41 -10.31
N LYS A 186 -14.31 19.13 -9.50
CA LYS A 186 -15.44 19.96 -9.99
C LYS A 186 -14.97 21.04 -10.97
N LYS A 187 -13.84 21.71 -10.66
CA LYS A 187 -13.23 22.72 -11.54
C LYS A 187 -12.84 22.14 -12.90
N LEU A 188 -12.28 20.92 -12.92
CA LEU A 188 -11.93 20.22 -14.16
C LEU A 188 -13.15 19.65 -14.90
N ALA A 189 -14.28 19.46 -14.24
CA ALA A 189 -15.53 19.03 -14.86
C ALA A 189 -16.29 20.19 -15.52
N ASP A 190 -16.12 21.44 -15.04
CA ASP A 190 -16.75 22.62 -15.62
C ASP A 190 -15.99 23.09 -16.89
N PRO A 191 -16.63 23.14 -18.06
CA PRO A 191 -15.92 23.43 -19.33
C PRO A 191 -15.16 24.75 -19.35
N ALA A 192 -15.70 25.82 -18.74
CA ALA A 192 -15.08 27.14 -18.72
C ALA A 192 -13.85 27.15 -17.81
N SER A 193 -13.98 26.62 -16.60
CA SER A 193 -12.88 26.48 -15.63
C SER A 193 -11.78 25.56 -16.14
N LYS A 194 -12.17 24.46 -16.77
CA LYS A 194 -11.25 23.50 -17.41
C LYS A 194 -10.42 24.18 -18.50
N SER A 195 -11.07 24.94 -19.40
CA SER A 195 -10.37 25.69 -20.47
C SER A 195 -9.41 26.71 -19.87
N ALA A 196 -9.83 27.45 -18.86
CA ALA A 196 -8.97 28.43 -18.17
C ALA A 196 -7.78 27.76 -17.47
N PHE A 197 -7.96 26.56 -16.89
CA PHE A 197 -6.87 25.79 -16.31
C PHE A 197 -5.87 25.33 -17.36
N PHE A 198 -6.32 24.70 -18.44
CA PHE A 198 -5.45 24.19 -19.50
C PHE A 198 -4.85 25.29 -20.41
N SER A 199 -5.28 26.53 -20.26
CA SER A 199 -4.52 27.66 -20.87
C SER A 199 -3.17 27.89 -20.19
N LYS A 200 -2.97 27.35 -18.97
CA LYS A 200 -1.76 27.51 -18.15
C LYS A 200 -0.98 26.20 -17.96
N VAL A 201 -1.68 25.08 -18.02
CA VAL A 201 -1.17 23.74 -17.67
C VAL A 201 -1.28 22.83 -18.89
N PRO A 202 -0.24 22.05 -19.22
CA PRO A 202 -0.32 21.07 -20.31
C PRO A 202 -1.43 20.04 -20.06
N GLU A 203 -2.13 19.66 -21.12
CA GLU A 203 -3.11 18.58 -21.08
C GLU A 203 -2.43 17.20 -20.96
N GLY A 204 -3.21 16.18 -20.58
CA GLY A 204 -2.75 14.79 -20.55
C GLY A 204 -2.18 14.34 -19.19
N GLY A 205 -2.30 15.19 -18.18
CA GLY A 205 -1.98 14.80 -16.79
C GLY A 205 -3.15 14.15 -16.06
N THR A 206 -2.96 13.91 -14.77
CA THR A 206 -3.94 13.28 -13.88
C THR A 206 -4.04 14.06 -12.58
N LEU A 207 -5.28 14.33 -12.14
CA LEU A 207 -5.54 14.83 -10.79
C LEU A 207 -5.27 13.71 -9.80
N VAL A 208 -4.44 13.96 -8.79
CA VAL A 208 -4.07 12.98 -7.77
C VAL A 208 -4.06 13.59 -6.37
N ILE A 209 -4.25 12.74 -5.38
CA ILE A 209 -3.85 12.99 -4.00
C ILE A 209 -2.51 12.29 -3.83
N ARG A 210 -1.47 13.05 -3.54
CA ARG A 210 -0.13 12.51 -3.37
C ARG A 210 0.30 12.63 -1.92
N HIS A 211 0.86 11.56 -1.41
CA HIS A 211 1.55 11.58 -0.15
C HIS A 211 2.92 12.24 -0.35
N THR A 212 3.20 13.29 0.37
CA THR A 212 4.57 13.78 0.49
C THR A 212 5.36 12.74 1.26
N PRO A 213 6.48 12.25 0.71
CA PRO A 213 7.37 11.42 1.49
C PRO A 213 7.84 12.24 2.70
N GLY A 214 7.26 11.96 3.85
CA GLY A 214 7.84 12.31 5.14
C GLY A 214 8.84 11.24 5.50
N THR A 215 9.77 11.53 6.36
CA THR A 215 10.54 10.49 7.02
C THR A 215 9.56 9.47 7.63
N TRP A 216 9.93 8.22 7.70
CA TRP A 216 9.13 7.15 8.30
C TRP A 216 8.62 7.48 9.70
N GLU A 217 9.18 8.52 10.33
CA GLU A 217 8.92 8.98 11.68
C GLU A 217 7.88 10.09 11.77
N GLU A 218 7.61 10.83 10.69
CA GLU A 218 6.76 12.00 10.74
C GLU A 218 5.33 11.74 10.31
N SER A 219 4.45 12.61 10.79
CA SER A 219 3.07 12.65 10.36
C SER A 219 3.00 12.93 8.86
N PHE A 220 2.41 12.03 8.17
CA PHE A 220 2.10 12.03 6.80
C PHE A 220 1.32 13.29 6.35
N HIS A 221 1.80 13.92 5.29
CA HIS A 221 1.11 15.02 4.63
C HIS A 221 0.66 14.59 3.24
N ALA A 222 -0.61 14.85 2.93
CA ALA A 222 -1.13 14.69 1.57
C ALA A 222 -1.26 16.04 0.90
N THR A 223 -0.99 16.08 -0.41
CA THR A 223 -1.18 17.24 -1.28
C THR A 223 -2.05 16.87 -2.45
N VAL A 224 -2.88 17.78 -2.91
CA VAL A 224 -3.63 17.63 -4.17
C VAL A 224 -2.83 18.26 -5.28
N SER A 225 -2.64 17.55 -6.39
CA SER A 225 -1.94 18.06 -7.57
C SER A 225 -2.54 17.54 -8.87
N TYR A 226 -2.37 18.29 -9.92
CA TYR A 226 -2.52 17.80 -11.28
C TYR A 226 -1.12 17.50 -11.83
N ASP A 227 -0.83 16.22 -12.03
CA ASP A 227 0.48 15.73 -12.38
C ASP A 227 0.59 15.53 -13.89
N VAL A 228 1.58 16.16 -14.51
CA VAL A 228 1.87 16.05 -15.95
C VAL A 228 3.25 15.45 -16.16
N GLY A 229 3.32 14.37 -16.91
CA GLY A 229 4.56 13.67 -17.21
C GLY A 229 4.60 12.25 -16.61
N SER A 230 5.77 11.64 -16.65
CA SER A 230 5.99 10.27 -16.16
C SER A 230 6.54 10.27 -14.73
N PHE A 231 6.36 9.14 -14.05
CA PHE A 231 6.89 8.90 -12.71
C PHE A 231 8.35 9.36 -12.57
N GLY A 232 8.64 10.14 -11.53
CA GLY A 232 9.97 10.68 -11.24
C GLY A 232 10.36 11.93 -12.04
N LYS A 233 9.52 12.36 -13.02
CA LYS A 233 9.73 13.58 -13.83
C LYS A 233 8.43 14.34 -14.06
N ALA A 234 7.42 14.11 -13.25
CA ALA A 234 6.15 14.82 -13.36
C ALA A 234 6.29 16.26 -12.85
N ALA A 235 5.72 17.20 -13.58
CA ALA A 235 5.45 18.54 -13.08
C ALA A 235 4.13 18.52 -12.31
N HIS A 236 4.06 19.22 -11.19
CA HIS A 236 2.93 19.26 -10.28
C HIS A 236 2.29 20.64 -10.27
N TYR A 237 0.99 20.69 -10.51
CA TYR A 237 0.24 21.94 -10.59
C TYR A 237 -0.88 21.97 -9.55
N ASP A 238 -1.04 23.11 -8.88
CA ASP A 238 -2.18 23.36 -8.00
C ASP A 238 -3.46 23.66 -8.79
N SER A 239 -4.56 23.85 -8.09
CA SER A 239 -5.87 24.13 -8.72
C SER A 239 -5.91 25.45 -9.50
N ASP A 240 -4.98 26.37 -9.32
CA ASP A 240 -4.87 27.63 -10.06
C ASP A 240 -3.92 27.55 -11.26
N GLY A 241 -3.35 26.36 -11.49
CA GLY A 241 -2.41 26.09 -12.56
C GLY A 241 -1.01 26.63 -12.29
N LYS A 242 -0.66 26.83 -11.03
CA LYS A 242 0.68 27.19 -10.61
C LYS A 242 1.50 25.93 -10.37
N GLU A 243 2.66 25.86 -11.01
CA GLU A 243 3.62 24.78 -10.77
C GLU A 243 4.26 24.92 -9.39
N PHE A 244 4.41 23.80 -8.71
CA PHE A 244 5.09 23.71 -7.42
C PHE A 244 5.95 22.45 -7.33
N SER A 245 6.97 22.51 -6.49
CA SER A 245 7.81 21.34 -6.18
C SER A 245 7.24 20.61 -4.96
N LEU A 246 7.18 19.28 -5.04
CA LEU A 246 6.93 18.48 -3.85
C LEU A 246 8.05 18.72 -2.84
N PRO A 247 7.76 18.73 -1.54
CA PRO A 247 8.81 18.76 -0.53
C PRO A 247 9.75 17.59 -0.77
N THR A 248 11.02 17.90 -1.01
CA THR A 248 12.05 16.87 -1.11
C THR A 248 12.34 16.32 0.29
N GLU A 249 12.52 15.02 0.39
CA GLU A 249 13.10 14.40 1.60
C GLU A 249 14.42 15.13 1.93
N GLN A 250 14.51 15.66 3.13
CA GLN A 250 15.77 16.19 3.69
C GLN A 250 16.42 15.11 4.54
#